data_ce74409098a173cb12f1d9adfb7af067
#
_entry.id   ce74409098a173cb12f1d9adfb7af067
#
_cell.length_a   1.000
_cell.length_b   1.000
_cell.length_c   1.000
_cell.angle_alpha   90.00
_cell.angle_beta   90.00
_cell.angle_gamma   90.00
#
_symmetry.space_group_name_H-M   'P 1'
#
loop_
_entity.id
_entity.type
_entity.pdbx_description
1 polymer ?
#
loop_
_entity_poly.entity_id
_entity_poly.type
_entity_poly.pdbx_seq_one_letter_code
_entity_poly.pdbx_strand_id
1 'polypeptide(L)'
;MSSEQSEKSRGNPLATGEEKAKALEAARLQIEKQFGAGSLMKLGAHISAAGIETIPSGSILLDEALGIGGYPRGRIIEIFGPESSGKTTLALHAIAEAQKMGGIAAFVDAEHALDPLYAKNLGVNIDELWISQPDTGEQALEITENLVRSGAVDVIVVDSVAALTPQAEIEGDMGDAHMGLQARLMSQALRKLTATIGKSRTILIFINQTRMKIGVMYGNPETTTGGNALKFYASVRLEVRKTETIEGGKDEDAVGNRVRVKAVKNKVAPPFRRVELEIIFGKGVSALGSILDAAIKYEIIDKKGAWYSFGEEKIGQGRENVKVFLEERPELTAEIEMKLRKIMFPHLNAAVSGKAPAEKPAAPNPPPAAAEAVEKIEPVYSVDEAPEPAGGELPYDEPVTVIGLRPGEAAPRTGPGRPPKAAPASAPVSAPAPAARPGPGRPRKNP
;
A
#
# COMPACT_ATOMS: atom_id res chain seq x y z
N MET A 1 13.84 2.39 -79.84
CA MET A 1 14.40 3.42 -79.00
C MET A 1 13.32 3.82 -78.03
N SER A 2 13.27 3.50 -76.78
CA SER A 2 14.27 3.41 -75.74
C SER A 2 13.78 2.54 -74.61
N SER A 3 14.46 1.52 -74.32
CA SER A 3 14.53 0.84 -73.05
C SER A 3 15.49 1.62 -72.16
N GLU A 4 15.43 1.40 -70.84
CA GLU A 4 16.38 1.86 -69.83
C GLU A 4 15.94 3.09 -69.00
N GLN A 5 15.02 2.82 -68.04
CA GLN A 5 15.07 3.45 -66.72
C GLN A 5 14.21 2.63 -65.73
N SER A 6 14.66 1.44 -65.42
CA SER A 6 14.23 0.69 -64.23
C SER A 6 15.48 0.05 -63.66
N GLU A 7 15.69 0.30 -62.40
CA GLU A 7 16.66 -0.29 -61.46
C GLU A 7 17.61 0.72 -60.84
N LYS A 8 17.14 1.24 -59.72
CA LYS A 8 18.02 1.56 -58.58
C LYS A 8 17.18 1.71 -57.28
N SER A 9 16.46 0.68 -56.90
CA SER A 9 16.19 0.41 -55.51
C SER A 9 17.33 -0.45 -54.95
N ARG A 10 18.49 0.18 -54.74
CA ARG A 10 19.59 -0.48 -54.01
C ARG A 10 19.21 -0.50 -52.56
N GLY A 11 18.80 -1.69 -52.10
CA GLY A 11 18.73 -2.01 -50.68
C GLY A 11 20.06 -1.66 -50.04
N ASN A 12 20.03 -0.86 -49.00
CA ASN A 12 21.21 -0.52 -48.20
C ASN A 12 21.86 -1.83 -47.75
N PRO A 13 23.12 -2.12 -48.06
CA PRO A 13 23.77 -3.36 -47.62
C PRO A 13 23.68 -3.39 -46.08
N LEU A 14 23.25 -4.52 -45.53
CA LEU A 14 23.17 -4.73 -44.09
C LEU A 14 24.51 -4.38 -43.47
N ALA A 15 24.55 -3.27 -42.72
CA ALA A 15 25.75 -2.79 -42.05
C ALA A 15 26.39 -3.93 -41.24
N THR A 16 27.70 -4.05 -41.28
CA THR A 16 28.46 -5.07 -40.54
C THR A 16 28.21 -4.89 -39.02
N GLY A 17 28.47 -5.92 -38.24
CA GLY A 17 28.28 -5.84 -36.78
C GLY A 17 29.06 -4.66 -36.15
N GLU A 18 30.25 -4.35 -36.65
CA GLU A 18 31.05 -3.23 -36.16
C GLU A 18 30.47 -1.87 -36.55
N GLU A 19 29.94 -1.72 -37.76
CA GLU A 19 29.29 -0.48 -38.20
C GLU A 19 28.01 -0.21 -37.39
N LYS A 20 27.23 -1.24 -37.08
CA LYS A 20 26.07 -1.13 -36.21
C LYS A 20 26.46 -0.72 -34.78
N ALA A 21 27.55 -1.28 -34.23
CA ALA A 21 28.02 -0.94 -32.89
C ALA A 21 28.52 0.52 -32.85
N LYS A 22 29.25 1.02 -33.85
CA LYS A 22 29.68 2.41 -33.93
C LYS A 22 28.51 3.39 -34.09
N ALA A 23 27.54 3.05 -34.93
CA ALA A 23 26.33 3.86 -35.09
C ALA A 23 25.50 3.94 -33.80
N LEU A 24 25.37 2.81 -33.06
CA LEU A 24 24.67 2.78 -31.78
C LEU A 24 25.40 3.61 -30.70
N GLU A 25 26.74 3.56 -30.69
CA GLU A 25 27.55 4.35 -29.75
C GLU A 25 27.43 5.85 -30.04
N ALA A 26 27.45 6.26 -31.30
CA ALA A 26 27.20 7.65 -31.69
C ALA A 26 25.77 8.11 -31.27
N ALA A 27 24.75 7.27 -31.49
CA ALA A 27 23.41 7.55 -31.07
C ALA A 27 23.29 7.65 -29.52
N ARG A 28 24.01 6.79 -28.78
CA ARG A 28 24.05 6.84 -27.29
C ARG A 28 24.61 8.17 -26.82
N LEU A 29 25.74 8.61 -27.37
CA LEU A 29 26.37 9.90 -27.03
C LEU A 29 25.46 11.09 -27.34
N GLN A 30 24.75 11.05 -28.47
CA GLN A 30 23.80 12.09 -28.84
C GLN A 30 22.58 12.13 -27.84
N ILE A 31 22.05 10.97 -27.47
CA ILE A 31 20.97 10.85 -26.51
C ILE A 31 21.41 11.35 -25.13
N GLU A 32 22.60 10.96 -24.67
CA GLU A 32 23.17 11.44 -23.41
C GLU A 32 23.40 12.95 -23.39
N LYS A 33 23.82 13.52 -24.50
CA LYS A 33 23.98 14.99 -24.63
C LYS A 33 22.63 15.73 -24.56
N GLN A 34 21.59 15.14 -25.12
CA GLN A 34 20.26 15.75 -25.20
C GLN A 34 19.43 15.53 -23.91
N PHE A 35 19.51 14.35 -23.30
CA PHE A 35 18.63 13.93 -22.20
C PHE A 35 19.39 13.70 -20.88
N GLY A 36 20.70 13.88 -20.85
CA GLY A 36 21.54 13.67 -19.69
C GLY A 36 22.21 12.30 -19.65
N ALA A 37 23.29 12.19 -18.88
CA ALA A 37 24.03 10.95 -18.68
C ALA A 37 23.13 9.84 -18.12
N GLY A 38 23.27 8.61 -18.65
CA GLY A 38 22.46 7.47 -18.22
C GLY A 38 21.08 7.35 -18.87
N SER A 39 20.72 8.23 -19.83
CA SER A 39 19.45 8.15 -20.56
C SER A 39 19.34 6.89 -21.43
N LEU A 40 20.47 6.34 -21.87
CA LEU A 40 20.56 5.07 -22.59
C LEU A 40 21.73 4.25 -22.03
N MET A 41 21.42 3.03 -21.54
CA MET A 41 22.43 2.16 -20.95
C MET A 41 22.19 0.70 -21.29
N LYS A 42 23.26 -0.10 -21.26
CA LYS A 42 23.12 -1.55 -21.40
C LYS A 42 22.57 -2.15 -20.12
N LEU A 43 21.52 -2.97 -20.19
CA LEU A 43 20.89 -3.58 -19.03
C LEU A 43 21.90 -4.35 -18.16
N GLY A 44 22.83 -5.09 -18.77
CA GLY A 44 23.87 -5.85 -18.05
C GLY A 44 24.86 -4.98 -17.26
N ALA A 45 25.08 -3.73 -17.66
CA ALA A 45 25.92 -2.81 -16.90
C ALA A 45 25.24 -2.29 -15.63
N HIS A 46 23.91 -2.34 -15.58
CA HIS A 46 23.09 -1.94 -14.43
C HIS A 46 22.69 -3.09 -13.50
N ILE A 47 22.75 -4.33 -13.96
CA ILE A 47 22.60 -5.53 -13.13
C ILE A 47 23.87 -5.75 -12.29
N SER A 48 24.77 -4.77 -12.23
CA SER A 48 25.88 -4.84 -11.32
C SER A 48 25.38 -4.93 -9.87
N ALA A 49 25.43 -6.14 -9.32
CA ALA A 49 25.62 -6.51 -7.92
C ALA A 49 24.69 -5.91 -6.84
N ALA A 50 24.11 -4.75 -6.99
CA ALA A 50 23.14 -4.20 -6.08
C ALA A 50 21.74 -4.57 -6.60
N GLY A 51 21.15 -5.63 -6.06
CA GLY A 51 19.77 -6.02 -6.32
C GLY A 51 18.81 -4.84 -6.09
N ILE A 52 17.55 -5.01 -6.43
CA ILE A 52 16.49 -4.02 -6.13
C ILE A 52 16.51 -3.80 -4.62
N GLU A 53 16.76 -2.57 -4.18
CA GLU A 53 16.68 -2.22 -2.77
C GLU A 53 15.26 -2.36 -2.27
N THR A 54 15.13 -2.86 -1.04
CA THR A 54 13.85 -3.19 -0.43
C THR A 54 13.74 -2.65 0.98
N ILE A 55 12.51 -2.50 1.45
CA ILE A 55 12.16 -2.33 2.85
C ILE A 55 11.45 -3.60 3.29
N PRO A 56 11.88 -4.26 4.39
CA PRO A 56 11.21 -5.45 4.91
C PRO A 56 9.73 -5.20 5.17
N SER A 57 8.94 -6.25 5.08
CA SER A 57 7.49 -6.16 5.29
C SER A 57 7.06 -6.30 6.75
N GLY A 58 8.00 -6.59 7.67
CA GLY A 58 7.72 -6.99 9.05
C GLY A 58 7.44 -8.49 9.21
N SER A 59 7.40 -9.25 8.10
CA SER A 59 7.26 -10.70 8.11
C SER A 59 8.22 -11.35 7.12
N ILE A 60 9.12 -12.20 7.61
CA ILE A 60 10.09 -12.89 6.76
C ILE A 60 9.42 -13.81 5.71
N LEU A 61 8.23 -14.34 6.02
CA LEU A 61 7.43 -15.14 5.07
C LEU A 61 6.86 -14.28 3.95
N LEU A 62 6.41 -13.05 4.25
CA LEU A 62 5.94 -12.14 3.21
C LEU A 62 7.11 -11.64 2.37
N ASP A 63 8.26 -11.37 2.97
CA ASP A 63 9.51 -11.04 2.27
C ASP A 63 9.92 -12.16 1.30
N GLU A 64 9.76 -13.43 1.70
CA GLU A 64 9.96 -14.60 0.84
C GLU A 64 8.96 -14.63 -0.33
N ALA A 65 7.69 -14.36 -0.06
CA ALA A 65 6.67 -14.35 -1.12
C ALA A 65 6.90 -13.23 -2.13
N LEU A 66 7.40 -12.07 -1.68
CA LEU A 66 7.85 -10.97 -2.53
C LEU A 66 9.09 -11.35 -3.36
N GLY A 67 9.93 -12.27 -2.85
CA GLY A 67 11.06 -12.89 -3.56
C GLY A 67 12.34 -12.08 -3.59
N ILE A 68 12.33 -10.88 -3.05
CA ILE A 68 13.48 -9.95 -3.04
C ILE A 68 13.79 -9.42 -1.63
N GLY A 69 13.16 -9.99 -0.58
CA GLY A 69 13.44 -9.63 0.81
C GLY A 69 12.65 -8.45 1.35
N GLY A 70 11.59 -8.00 0.66
CA GLY A 70 10.73 -6.90 1.12
C GLY A 70 10.01 -6.18 -0.01
N TYR A 71 9.46 -5.02 0.31
CA TYR A 71 8.81 -4.13 -0.64
C TYR A 71 9.86 -3.41 -1.52
N PRO A 72 9.74 -3.44 -2.87
CA PRO A 72 10.71 -2.84 -3.78
C PRO A 72 10.68 -1.31 -3.74
N ARG A 73 11.84 -0.67 -3.53
CA ARG A 73 11.98 0.80 -3.62
C ARG A 73 11.74 1.30 -5.04
N GLY A 74 11.19 2.50 -5.16
CA GLY A 74 10.90 3.12 -6.43
C GLY A 74 9.74 2.47 -7.19
N ARG A 75 8.79 1.84 -6.47
CA ARG A 75 7.68 1.10 -7.08
C ARG A 75 6.34 1.42 -6.42
N ILE A 76 5.29 1.28 -7.23
CA ILE A 76 3.90 1.32 -6.77
C ILE A 76 3.48 -0.09 -6.39
N ILE A 77 2.86 -0.20 -5.21
CA ILE A 77 2.35 -1.44 -4.63
C ILE A 77 0.86 -1.24 -4.35
N GLU A 78 0.04 -2.24 -4.65
CA GLU A 78 -1.37 -2.27 -4.27
C GLU A 78 -1.57 -3.41 -3.26
N ILE A 79 -2.12 -3.09 -2.09
CA ILE A 79 -2.58 -4.05 -1.07
C ILE A 79 -4.10 -3.99 -1.08
N PHE A 80 -4.77 -5.08 -1.45
CA PHE A 80 -6.21 -5.09 -1.60
C PHE A 80 -6.86 -6.34 -1.03
N GLY A 81 -8.13 -6.23 -0.70
CA GLY A 81 -8.92 -7.34 -0.15
C GLY A 81 -10.19 -6.85 0.53
N PRO A 82 -10.97 -7.77 1.10
CA PRO A 82 -12.15 -7.45 1.89
C PRO A 82 -11.84 -6.55 3.07
N GLU A 83 -12.87 -5.98 3.66
CA GLU A 83 -12.77 -5.25 4.92
C GLU A 83 -12.22 -6.15 6.04
N SER A 84 -11.54 -5.55 7.02
CA SER A 84 -10.96 -6.24 8.19
C SER A 84 -10.01 -7.40 7.85
N SER A 85 -9.43 -7.42 6.64
CA SER A 85 -8.46 -8.45 6.22
C SER A 85 -7.01 -8.16 6.65
N GLY A 86 -6.71 -7.00 7.26
CA GLY A 86 -5.37 -6.63 7.71
C GLY A 86 -4.54 -5.82 6.71
N LYS A 87 -5.18 -5.15 5.73
CA LYS A 87 -4.49 -4.33 4.72
C LYS A 87 -3.70 -3.17 5.34
N THR A 88 -4.37 -2.36 6.16
CA THR A 88 -3.76 -1.23 6.87
C THR A 88 -2.68 -1.70 7.83
N THR A 89 -2.87 -2.85 8.49
CA THR A 89 -1.86 -3.47 9.35
C THR A 89 -0.56 -3.75 8.58
N LEU A 90 -0.64 -4.36 7.39
CA LEU A 90 0.53 -4.64 6.56
C LEU A 90 1.23 -3.35 6.07
N ALA A 91 0.46 -2.31 5.75
CA ALA A 91 1.00 -1.01 5.35
C ALA A 91 1.70 -0.30 6.52
N LEU A 92 1.13 -0.34 7.72
CA LEU A 92 1.75 0.23 8.93
C LEU A 92 3.03 -0.50 9.31
N HIS A 93 3.10 -1.82 9.15
CA HIS A 93 4.36 -2.55 9.32
C HIS A 93 5.44 -2.10 8.32
N ALA A 94 5.08 -1.83 7.06
CA ALA A 94 6.03 -1.28 6.08
C ALA A 94 6.57 0.09 6.53
N ILE A 95 5.74 0.95 7.13
CA ILE A 95 6.14 2.22 7.72
C ILE A 95 7.10 1.99 8.90
N ALA A 96 6.73 1.11 9.83
CA ALA A 96 7.56 0.80 11.00
C ALA A 96 8.95 0.28 10.59
N GLU A 97 9.01 -0.61 9.61
CA GLU A 97 10.29 -1.14 9.10
C GLU A 97 11.11 -0.06 8.38
N ALA A 98 10.46 0.85 7.63
CA ALA A 98 11.13 1.99 7.01
C ALA A 98 11.78 2.90 8.06
N GLN A 99 11.04 3.24 9.13
CA GLN A 99 11.53 4.07 10.23
C GLN A 99 12.65 3.40 11.01
N LYS A 100 12.59 2.08 11.27
CA LYS A 100 13.69 1.31 11.88
C LYS A 100 14.98 1.40 11.06
N MET A 101 14.88 1.52 9.76
CA MET A 101 16.02 1.72 8.85
C MET A 101 16.49 3.19 8.79
N GLY A 102 15.91 4.09 9.58
CA GLY A 102 16.18 5.53 9.55
C GLY A 102 15.54 6.26 8.37
N GLY A 103 14.53 5.64 7.73
CA GLY A 103 13.78 6.24 6.63
C GLY A 103 12.62 7.10 7.13
N ILE A 104 12.14 7.98 6.24
CA ILE A 104 11.00 8.87 6.46
C ILE A 104 9.75 8.26 5.83
N ALA A 105 8.65 8.29 6.57
CA ALA A 105 7.37 7.76 6.09
C ALA A 105 6.25 8.82 6.14
N ALA A 106 5.30 8.68 5.22
CA ALA A 106 4.09 9.50 5.19
C ALA A 106 2.84 8.62 5.02
N PHE A 107 1.73 9.07 5.62
CA PHE A 107 0.43 8.42 5.54
C PHE A 107 -0.61 9.43 5.05
N VAL A 108 -1.24 9.14 3.93
CA VAL A 108 -2.33 9.94 3.37
C VAL A 108 -3.63 9.21 3.73
N ASP A 109 -4.29 9.69 4.76
CA ASP A 109 -5.49 9.10 5.37
C ASP A 109 -6.75 9.71 4.75
N ALA A 110 -7.18 9.19 3.62
CA ALA A 110 -8.41 9.62 2.95
C ALA A 110 -9.68 9.01 3.58
N GLU A 111 -9.56 7.99 4.44
CA GLU A 111 -10.68 7.43 5.21
C GLU A 111 -10.87 8.15 6.55
N HIS A 112 -9.92 8.98 7.00
CA HIS A 112 -9.91 9.64 8.32
C HIS A 112 -10.03 8.65 9.49
N ALA A 113 -9.43 7.48 9.36
CA ALA A 113 -9.64 6.35 10.24
C ALA A 113 -8.35 5.79 10.89
N LEU A 114 -7.21 6.46 10.72
CA LEU A 114 -5.96 6.02 11.33
C LEU A 114 -6.01 6.17 12.84
N ASP A 115 -5.86 5.04 13.55
CA ASP A 115 -5.68 5.01 15.01
C ASP A 115 -4.19 5.14 15.36
N PRO A 116 -3.77 6.28 15.98
CA PRO A 116 -2.38 6.49 16.37
C PRO A 116 -1.89 5.48 17.42
N LEU A 117 -2.76 5.04 18.32
CA LEU A 117 -2.39 4.06 19.34
C LEU A 117 -2.12 2.70 18.70
N TYR A 118 -2.97 2.29 17.77
CA TYR A 118 -2.75 1.07 17.00
C TYR A 118 -1.44 1.14 16.20
N ALA A 119 -1.19 2.24 15.48
CA ALA A 119 0.04 2.44 14.74
C ALA A 119 1.29 2.33 15.65
N LYS A 120 1.25 2.97 16.83
CA LYS A 120 2.32 2.88 17.85
C LYS A 120 2.56 1.44 18.32
N ASN A 121 1.49 0.69 18.56
CA ASN A 121 1.59 -0.71 18.99
C ASN A 121 2.22 -1.61 17.92
N LEU A 122 2.10 -1.25 16.64
CA LEU A 122 2.76 -1.94 15.52
C LEU A 122 4.23 -1.53 15.35
N GLY A 123 4.73 -0.61 16.18
CA GLY A 123 6.11 -0.15 16.15
C GLY A 123 6.35 1.09 15.29
N VAL A 124 5.29 1.77 14.85
CA VAL A 124 5.41 3.05 14.16
C VAL A 124 5.80 4.14 15.16
N ASN A 125 6.84 4.89 14.86
CA ASN A 125 7.14 6.13 15.56
C ASN A 125 6.18 7.21 15.07
N ILE A 126 5.13 7.47 15.85
CA ILE A 126 4.04 8.40 15.49
C ILE A 126 4.51 9.85 15.49
N ASP A 127 5.53 10.19 16.28
CA ASP A 127 6.07 11.54 16.37
C ASP A 127 6.85 11.93 15.09
N GLU A 128 7.35 10.94 14.35
CA GLU A 128 8.09 11.11 13.09
C GLU A 128 7.26 10.71 11.85
N LEU A 129 6.00 10.35 12.02
CA LEU A 129 5.12 10.01 10.91
C LEU A 129 4.43 11.26 10.36
N TRP A 130 4.68 11.56 9.09
CA TRP A 130 3.94 12.61 8.38
C TRP A 130 2.55 12.11 8.02
N ILE A 131 1.51 12.81 8.46
CA ILE A 131 0.12 12.47 8.15
C ILE A 131 -0.55 13.61 7.38
N SER A 132 -1.38 13.25 6.41
CA SER A 132 -2.26 14.17 5.70
C SER A 132 -3.65 13.57 5.61
N GLN A 133 -4.69 14.38 5.83
CA GLN A 133 -6.10 14.01 5.76
C GLN A 133 -6.81 14.90 4.74
N PRO A 134 -6.70 14.57 3.45
CA PRO A 134 -7.26 15.37 2.37
C PRO A 134 -8.78 15.20 2.26
N ASP A 135 -9.50 16.25 1.88
CA ASP A 135 -10.94 16.24 1.67
C ASP A 135 -11.35 15.66 0.31
N THR A 136 -10.47 15.73 -0.69
CA THR A 136 -10.75 15.27 -2.07
C THR A 136 -9.69 14.34 -2.59
N GLY A 137 -10.05 13.50 -3.58
CA GLY A 137 -9.12 12.59 -4.25
C GLY A 137 -8.00 13.35 -4.99
N GLU A 138 -8.31 14.51 -5.56
CA GLU A 138 -7.34 15.39 -6.22
C GLU A 138 -6.27 15.88 -5.23
N GLN A 139 -6.68 16.38 -4.07
CA GLN A 139 -5.76 16.83 -3.01
C GLN A 139 -4.87 15.68 -2.52
N ALA A 140 -5.46 14.51 -2.25
CA ALA A 140 -4.73 13.33 -1.81
C ALA A 140 -3.61 12.94 -2.80
N LEU A 141 -3.93 12.93 -4.09
CA LEU A 141 -2.99 12.51 -5.13
C LEU A 141 -1.96 13.60 -5.44
N GLU A 142 -2.31 14.87 -5.30
CA GLU A 142 -1.37 16.00 -5.46
C GLU A 142 -0.37 16.06 -4.30
N ILE A 143 -0.84 15.88 -3.05
CA ILE A 143 0.02 15.76 -1.87
C ILE A 143 0.98 14.58 -2.05
N THR A 144 0.46 13.42 -2.48
CA THR A 144 1.27 12.23 -2.77
C THR A 144 2.31 12.52 -3.85
N GLU A 145 1.94 13.22 -4.94
CA GLU A 145 2.88 13.59 -6.01
C GLU A 145 4.00 14.51 -5.48
N ASN A 146 3.67 15.50 -4.66
CA ASN A 146 4.63 16.44 -4.07
C ASN A 146 5.60 15.73 -3.12
N LEU A 147 5.10 14.82 -2.26
CA LEU A 147 5.93 13.99 -1.39
C LEU A 147 6.88 13.09 -2.18
N VAL A 148 6.40 12.41 -3.23
CA VAL A 148 7.24 11.60 -4.11
C VAL A 148 8.31 12.46 -4.82
N ARG A 149 7.92 13.64 -5.30
CA ARG A 149 8.81 14.56 -6.02
C ARG A 149 9.92 15.11 -5.14
N SER A 150 9.68 15.29 -3.86
CA SER A 150 10.69 15.75 -2.90
C SER A 150 11.90 14.80 -2.82
N GLY A 151 11.69 13.50 -3.09
CA GLY A 151 12.71 12.46 -2.95
C GLY A 151 13.18 12.22 -1.50
N ALA A 152 12.52 12.85 -0.52
CA ALA A 152 12.88 12.74 0.88
C ALA A 152 12.16 11.58 1.60
N VAL A 153 11.03 11.11 1.07
CA VAL A 153 10.16 10.12 1.72
C VAL A 153 10.42 8.73 1.17
N ASP A 154 10.70 7.77 2.06
CA ASP A 154 10.99 6.38 1.70
C ASP A 154 9.74 5.56 1.44
N VAL A 155 8.70 5.76 2.26
CA VAL A 155 7.40 5.05 2.15
C VAL A 155 6.25 6.05 2.25
N ILE A 156 5.33 5.97 1.30
CA ILE A 156 4.06 6.70 1.35
C ILE A 156 2.94 5.66 1.27
N VAL A 157 1.99 5.74 2.20
CA VAL A 157 0.76 4.94 2.20
C VAL A 157 -0.41 5.85 1.88
N VAL A 158 -1.30 5.41 0.98
CA VAL A 158 -2.59 6.06 0.69
C VAL A 158 -3.70 5.10 1.09
N ASP A 159 -4.45 5.44 2.13
CA ASP A 159 -5.55 4.63 2.67
C ASP A 159 -6.87 5.41 2.59
N SER A 160 -7.80 5.05 1.76
CA SER A 160 -7.73 4.03 0.71
C SER A 160 -8.14 4.61 -0.64
N VAL A 161 -7.83 3.89 -1.74
CA VAL A 161 -8.29 4.29 -3.09
C VAL A 161 -9.80 4.43 -3.15
N ALA A 162 -10.55 3.64 -2.36
CA ALA A 162 -12.01 3.71 -2.31
C ALA A 162 -12.54 5.06 -1.81
N ALA A 163 -11.79 5.74 -0.96
CA ALA A 163 -12.13 7.04 -0.36
C ALA A 163 -11.65 8.25 -1.20
N LEU A 164 -10.89 8.03 -2.28
CA LEU A 164 -10.45 9.11 -3.16
C LEU A 164 -11.62 9.60 -4.02
N THR A 165 -12.52 10.37 -3.40
CA THR A 165 -13.69 10.94 -4.07
C THR A 165 -13.26 12.16 -4.89
N PRO A 166 -13.56 12.23 -6.19
CA PRO A 166 -13.30 13.41 -7.02
C PRO A 166 -14.06 14.64 -6.50
N GLN A 167 -13.43 15.81 -6.55
CA GLN A 167 -14.05 17.07 -6.13
C GLN A 167 -15.40 17.31 -6.81
N ALA A 168 -15.49 17.05 -8.10
CA ALA A 168 -16.73 17.19 -8.86
C ALA A 168 -17.87 16.26 -8.39
N GLU A 169 -17.55 15.15 -7.71
CA GLU A 169 -18.53 14.25 -7.11
C GLU A 169 -18.98 14.77 -5.73
N ILE A 170 -18.12 15.48 -5.02
CA ILE A 170 -18.43 16.10 -3.72
C ILE A 170 -19.29 17.36 -3.92
N GLU A 171 -19.03 18.15 -4.97
CA GLU A 171 -19.75 19.38 -5.30
C GLU A 171 -21.06 19.12 -6.02
N GLY A 172 -21.31 17.90 -6.55
CA GLY A 172 -22.51 17.50 -7.25
C GLY A 172 -23.69 17.24 -6.33
N ASP A 173 -24.90 17.24 -6.90
CA ASP A 173 -26.11 16.92 -6.15
C ASP A 173 -26.25 15.43 -5.88
N MET A 174 -26.91 15.07 -4.77
CA MET A 174 -27.20 13.68 -4.43
C MET A 174 -28.07 13.02 -5.50
N GLY A 175 -27.49 12.04 -6.20
CA GLY A 175 -28.16 11.31 -7.29
C GLY A 175 -27.57 11.58 -8.66
N ASP A 176 -26.63 12.49 -8.80
CA ASP A 176 -25.92 12.74 -10.04
C ASP A 176 -25.05 11.53 -10.44
N ALA A 177 -25.00 11.28 -11.74
CA ALA A 177 -24.25 10.14 -12.28
C ALA A 177 -22.78 10.53 -12.53
N HIS A 178 -21.92 10.29 -11.57
CA HIS A 178 -20.47 10.56 -11.64
C HIS A 178 -19.64 9.36 -12.13
N MET A 179 -20.20 8.56 -13.07
CA MET A 179 -19.57 7.33 -13.52
C MET A 179 -18.16 7.56 -14.12
N GLY A 180 -17.17 6.91 -13.54
CA GLY A 180 -15.81 6.85 -14.07
C GLY A 180 -14.90 8.03 -13.75
N LEU A 181 -15.34 9.05 -13.00
CA LEU A 181 -14.50 10.18 -12.58
C LEU A 181 -13.29 9.72 -11.77
N GLN A 182 -13.50 8.88 -10.73
CA GLN A 182 -12.44 8.31 -9.93
C GLN A 182 -11.42 7.51 -10.77
N ALA A 183 -11.89 6.71 -11.74
CA ALA A 183 -11.00 5.95 -12.62
C ALA A 183 -10.17 6.85 -13.55
N ARG A 184 -10.71 7.98 -13.98
CA ARG A 184 -10.02 9.00 -14.78
C ARG A 184 -8.95 9.71 -13.92
N LEU A 185 -9.32 10.14 -12.72
CA LEU A 185 -8.42 10.76 -11.74
C LEU A 185 -7.22 9.85 -11.44
N MET A 186 -7.48 8.58 -11.07
CA MET A 186 -6.43 7.58 -10.83
C MET A 186 -5.54 7.36 -12.05
N SER A 187 -6.11 7.31 -13.25
CA SER A 187 -5.34 7.12 -14.49
C SER A 187 -4.41 8.32 -14.77
N GLN A 188 -4.84 9.53 -14.48
CA GLN A 188 -4.05 10.74 -14.64
C GLN A 188 -2.91 10.81 -13.62
N ALA A 189 -3.22 10.59 -12.34
CA ALA A 189 -2.24 10.62 -11.25
C ALA A 189 -1.17 9.55 -11.42
N LEU A 190 -1.54 8.31 -11.71
CA LEU A 190 -0.59 7.20 -11.87
C LEU A 190 0.38 7.40 -13.04
N ARG A 191 -0.04 8.06 -14.12
CA ARG A 191 0.87 8.44 -15.22
C ARG A 191 1.96 9.41 -14.75
N LYS A 192 1.61 10.41 -13.95
CA LYS A 192 2.57 11.37 -13.38
C LYS A 192 3.48 10.69 -12.34
N LEU A 193 2.89 9.99 -11.39
CA LEU A 193 3.60 9.32 -10.30
C LEU A 193 4.62 8.29 -10.79
N THR A 194 4.29 7.49 -11.81
CA THR A 194 5.18 6.43 -12.31
C THR A 194 6.50 6.98 -12.84
N ALA A 195 6.49 8.16 -13.47
CA ALA A 195 7.70 8.79 -13.99
C ALA A 195 8.65 9.25 -12.87
N THR A 196 8.09 9.66 -11.73
CA THR A 196 8.82 10.27 -10.61
C THR A 196 9.27 9.22 -9.59
N ILE A 197 8.41 8.24 -9.27
CA ILE A 197 8.67 7.21 -8.24
C ILE A 197 9.97 6.44 -8.49
N GLY A 198 10.26 6.07 -9.75
CA GLY A 198 11.49 5.36 -10.08
C GLY A 198 12.75 6.16 -9.77
N LYS A 199 12.68 7.50 -9.85
CA LYS A 199 13.80 8.41 -9.56
C LYS A 199 13.94 8.72 -8.08
N SER A 200 12.82 8.93 -7.38
CA SER A 200 12.80 9.23 -5.94
C SER A 200 13.11 8.02 -5.07
N ARG A 201 12.98 6.79 -5.62
CA ARG A 201 13.14 5.53 -4.89
C ARG A 201 12.12 5.34 -3.76
N THR A 202 11.06 6.14 -3.74
CA THR A 202 9.95 6.05 -2.81
C THR A 202 9.14 4.78 -3.06
N ILE A 203 8.73 4.07 -2.01
CA ILE A 203 7.71 3.03 -2.08
C ILE A 203 6.35 3.71 -1.92
N LEU A 204 5.46 3.55 -2.89
CA LEU A 204 4.09 4.05 -2.80
C LEU A 204 3.13 2.89 -2.68
N ILE A 205 2.48 2.78 -1.52
CA ILE A 205 1.50 1.73 -1.21
C ILE A 205 0.09 2.34 -1.31
N PHE A 206 -0.73 1.79 -2.21
CA PHE A 206 -2.16 2.05 -2.24
C PHE A 206 -2.91 0.92 -1.56
N ILE A 207 -3.69 1.24 -0.54
CA ILE A 207 -4.65 0.32 0.04
C ILE A 207 -5.94 0.40 -0.78
N ASN A 208 -6.55 -0.77 -1.10
CA ASN A 208 -7.73 -0.81 -1.92
C ASN A 208 -8.74 -1.84 -1.40
N GLN A 209 -10.01 -1.58 -1.65
CA GLN A 209 -11.11 -2.46 -1.28
C GLN A 209 -11.57 -3.29 -2.47
N THR A 210 -12.06 -4.49 -2.21
CA THR A 210 -12.73 -5.32 -3.22
C THR A 210 -14.22 -4.99 -3.28
N ARG A 211 -14.74 -4.95 -4.51
CA ARG A 211 -16.16 -4.79 -4.80
C ARG A 211 -16.62 -5.88 -5.74
N MET A 212 -17.90 -6.22 -5.69
CA MET A 212 -18.49 -7.20 -6.59
C MET A 212 -19.03 -6.50 -7.83
N LYS A 213 -18.65 -7.00 -9.00
CA LYS A 213 -19.26 -6.56 -10.27
C LYS A 213 -20.64 -7.20 -10.44
N ILE A 214 -21.65 -6.36 -10.65
CA ILE A 214 -23.00 -6.81 -10.95
C ILE A 214 -23.02 -7.42 -12.36
N GLY A 215 -23.74 -8.54 -12.56
CA GLY A 215 -23.97 -9.15 -13.88
C GLY A 215 -22.86 -10.08 -14.39
N VAL A 216 -21.83 -10.41 -13.58
CA VAL A 216 -20.83 -11.41 -13.96
C VAL A 216 -21.33 -12.80 -13.55
N MET A 217 -21.84 -13.56 -14.54
CA MET A 217 -22.33 -14.94 -14.31
C MET A 217 -21.21 -15.99 -14.30
N TYR A 218 -20.10 -15.74 -14.98
CA TYR A 218 -18.96 -16.65 -15.10
C TYR A 218 -17.64 -15.91 -14.79
N GLY A 219 -16.72 -16.59 -14.11
CA GLY A 219 -15.42 -16.05 -13.71
C GLY A 219 -15.45 -15.38 -12.34
N ASN A 220 -14.39 -14.61 -12.02
CA ASN A 220 -14.29 -13.91 -10.73
C ASN A 220 -15.00 -12.54 -10.82
N PRO A 221 -16.11 -12.32 -10.09
CA PRO A 221 -16.83 -11.06 -10.08
C PRO A 221 -16.09 -9.96 -9.27
N GLU A 222 -15.08 -10.31 -8.48
CA GLU A 222 -14.39 -9.35 -7.63
C GLU A 222 -13.51 -8.40 -8.45
N THR A 223 -13.59 -7.14 -8.12
CA THR A 223 -12.75 -6.08 -8.68
C THR A 223 -12.36 -5.09 -7.60
N THR A 224 -11.31 -4.32 -7.83
CA THR A 224 -10.88 -3.22 -6.96
C THR A 224 -11.47 -1.89 -7.45
N THR A 225 -11.63 -0.90 -6.54
CA THR A 225 -12.09 0.46 -6.84
C THR A 225 -11.03 1.25 -7.62
N GLY A 226 -11.37 2.43 -8.12
CA GLY A 226 -10.45 3.30 -8.87
C GLY A 226 -10.12 2.85 -10.30
N GLY A 227 -10.91 1.92 -10.86
CA GLY A 227 -10.77 1.45 -12.25
C GLY A 227 -9.61 0.45 -12.44
N ASN A 228 -9.08 0.40 -13.68
CA ASN A 228 -8.05 -0.57 -14.04
C ASN A 228 -6.62 0.00 -14.01
N ALA A 229 -6.45 1.31 -13.90
CA ALA A 229 -5.13 1.94 -14.02
C ALA A 229 -4.12 1.38 -13.00
N LEU A 230 -4.51 1.31 -11.72
CA LEU A 230 -3.63 0.80 -10.67
C LEU A 230 -3.19 -0.64 -10.92
N LYS A 231 -4.05 -1.49 -11.48
CA LYS A 231 -3.72 -2.87 -11.85
C LYS A 231 -2.57 -2.96 -12.87
N PHE A 232 -2.46 -1.97 -13.76
CA PHE A 232 -1.37 -1.90 -14.74
C PHE A 232 -0.11 -1.25 -14.17
N TYR A 233 -0.26 -0.14 -13.45
CA TYR A 233 0.87 0.64 -12.94
C TYR A 233 1.56 0.00 -11.74
N ALA A 234 0.83 -0.67 -10.83
CA ALA A 234 1.43 -1.37 -9.72
C ALA A 234 2.46 -2.43 -10.19
N SER A 235 3.63 -2.44 -9.55
CA SER A 235 4.67 -3.45 -9.76
C SER A 235 4.39 -4.72 -8.96
N VAL A 236 3.80 -4.56 -7.77
CA VAL A 236 3.38 -5.64 -6.89
C VAL A 236 1.91 -5.42 -6.52
N ARG A 237 1.12 -6.49 -6.52
CA ARG A 237 -0.27 -6.48 -6.03
C ARG A 237 -0.44 -7.63 -5.07
N LEU A 238 -0.82 -7.31 -3.84
CA LEU A 238 -1.03 -8.25 -2.74
C LEU A 238 -2.52 -8.34 -2.44
N GLU A 239 -3.07 -9.53 -2.61
CA GLU A 239 -4.42 -9.87 -2.19
C GLU A 239 -4.36 -10.39 -0.75
N VAL A 240 -5.11 -9.76 0.16
CA VAL A 240 -5.15 -10.10 1.58
C VAL A 240 -6.54 -10.61 1.94
N ARG A 241 -6.63 -11.83 2.48
CA ARG A 241 -7.89 -12.46 2.88
C ARG A 241 -7.77 -13.10 4.25
N LYS A 242 -8.72 -12.84 5.12
CA LYS A 242 -8.89 -13.61 6.36
C LYS A 242 -9.24 -15.05 6.01
N THR A 243 -8.56 -16.02 6.62
CA THR A 243 -8.82 -17.46 6.45
C THR A 243 -9.43 -18.06 7.70
N GLU A 244 -8.98 -17.65 8.88
CA GLU A 244 -9.38 -18.24 10.14
C GLU A 244 -9.30 -17.18 11.25
N THR A 245 -10.11 -17.34 12.28
CA THR A 245 -9.98 -16.56 13.52
C THR A 245 -9.12 -17.36 14.49
N ILE A 246 -8.18 -16.70 15.17
CA ILE A 246 -7.35 -17.31 16.21
C ILE A 246 -8.06 -17.08 17.54
N GLU A 247 -8.51 -18.17 18.18
CA GLU A 247 -9.16 -18.14 19.48
C GLU A 247 -8.12 -18.11 20.61
N GLY A 248 -8.38 -17.41 21.69
CA GLY A 248 -7.48 -17.29 22.84
C GLY A 248 -7.38 -18.58 23.65
N GLY A 249 -8.51 -19.18 23.95
CA GLY A 249 -8.62 -20.41 24.74
C GLY A 249 -10.07 -20.91 24.77
N LYS A 250 -10.33 -21.94 25.57
CA LYS A 250 -11.71 -22.36 25.84
C LYS A 250 -12.36 -21.26 26.66
N ASP A 251 -13.38 -20.62 26.13
CA ASP A 251 -14.13 -19.52 26.74
C ASP A 251 -13.45 -18.12 26.68
N GLU A 252 -12.40 -17.92 25.88
CA GLU A 252 -11.77 -16.63 25.65
C GLU A 252 -12.15 -16.04 24.27
N ASP A 253 -12.17 -14.71 24.20
CA ASP A 253 -12.41 -13.98 22.96
C ASP A 253 -11.32 -14.25 21.91
N ALA A 254 -11.65 -13.99 20.66
CA ALA A 254 -10.69 -14.09 19.56
C ALA A 254 -9.49 -13.15 19.77
N VAL A 255 -8.28 -13.70 19.73
CA VAL A 255 -7.03 -12.95 19.93
C VAL A 255 -6.41 -12.42 18.63
N GLY A 256 -6.88 -12.91 17.49
CA GLY A 256 -6.33 -12.52 16.21
C GLY A 256 -6.98 -13.20 15.01
N ASN A 257 -6.40 -12.96 13.84
CA ASN A 257 -6.83 -13.59 12.60
C ASN A 257 -5.62 -14.21 11.90
N ARG A 258 -5.82 -15.38 11.31
CA ARG A 258 -4.93 -15.90 10.28
C ARG A 258 -5.37 -15.34 8.95
N VAL A 259 -4.42 -14.72 8.22
CA VAL A 259 -4.67 -14.10 6.93
C VAL A 259 -3.79 -14.73 5.86
N ARG A 260 -4.35 -14.91 4.69
CA ARG A 260 -3.60 -15.33 3.50
C ARG A 260 -3.27 -14.11 2.67
N VAL A 261 -1.98 -13.93 2.40
CA VAL A 261 -1.47 -12.91 1.47
C VAL A 261 -0.99 -13.60 0.20
N LYS A 262 -1.49 -13.16 -0.95
CA LYS A 262 -1.13 -13.69 -2.28
C LYS A 262 -0.61 -12.57 -3.16
N ALA A 263 0.60 -12.74 -3.69
CA ALA A 263 1.18 -11.83 -4.69
C ALA A 263 0.57 -12.11 -6.07
N VAL A 264 -0.61 -11.55 -6.36
CA VAL A 264 -1.32 -11.80 -7.63
C VAL A 264 -0.63 -11.16 -8.84
N LYS A 265 0.23 -10.17 -8.61
CA LYS A 265 1.13 -9.57 -9.58
C LYS A 265 2.45 -9.26 -8.91
N ASN A 266 3.54 -9.61 -9.57
CA ASN A 266 4.89 -9.28 -9.12
C ASN A 266 5.78 -9.09 -10.35
N LYS A 267 6.37 -7.89 -10.51
CA LYS A 267 7.29 -7.57 -11.61
C LYS A 267 8.77 -7.74 -11.22
N VAL A 268 9.04 -8.05 -9.94
CA VAL A 268 10.40 -8.15 -9.41
C VAL A 268 10.79 -9.59 -9.04
N ALA A 269 9.80 -10.51 -8.98
CA ALA A 269 9.99 -11.94 -8.73
C ALA A 269 8.82 -12.74 -9.33
N PRO A 270 8.86 -14.08 -9.37
CA PRO A 270 7.75 -14.90 -9.83
C PRO A 270 6.45 -14.61 -9.05
N PRO A 271 5.33 -14.32 -9.75
CA PRO A 271 4.05 -14.02 -9.12
C PRO A 271 3.37 -15.27 -8.55
N PHE A 272 2.20 -15.08 -7.96
CA PHE A 272 1.28 -16.07 -7.40
C PHE A 272 1.76 -16.82 -6.16
N ARG A 273 2.90 -16.43 -5.59
CA ARG A 273 3.31 -16.93 -4.27
C ARG A 273 2.29 -16.49 -3.23
N ARG A 274 2.05 -17.36 -2.25
CA ARG A 274 1.11 -17.13 -1.17
C ARG A 274 1.75 -17.51 0.15
N VAL A 275 1.41 -16.75 1.20
CA VAL A 275 1.80 -17.02 2.58
C VAL A 275 0.61 -16.85 3.50
N GLU A 276 0.65 -17.51 4.64
CA GLU A 276 -0.28 -17.30 5.73
C GLU A 276 0.45 -16.61 6.87
N LEU A 277 -0.18 -15.56 7.40
CA LEU A 277 0.34 -14.74 8.48
C LEU A 277 -0.65 -14.73 9.62
N GLU A 278 -0.14 -14.65 10.84
CA GLU A 278 -0.95 -14.39 12.03
C GLU A 278 -0.95 -12.89 12.32
N ILE A 279 -2.14 -12.29 12.36
CA ILE A 279 -2.33 -10.90 12.81
C ILE A 279 -2.99 -10.96 14.18
N ILE A 280 -2.26 -10.56 15.20
CA ILE A 280 -2.73 -10.50 16.59
C ILE A 280 -3.34 -9.13 16.84
N PHE A 281 -4.53 -9.09 17.42
CA PHE A 281 -5.22 -7.84 17.70
C PHE A 281 -4.40 -6.96 18.65
N GLY A 282 -4.30 -5.69 18.32
CA GLY A 282 -3.49 -4.72 19.05
C GLY A 282 -1.96 -4.85 18.87
N LYS A 283 -1.44 -5.96 18.30
CA LYS A 283 0.01 -6.20 18.12
C LYS A 283 0.45 -6.32 16.67
N GLY A 284 -0.50 -6.51 15.72
CA GLY A 284 -0.21 -6.65 14.30
C GLY A 284 0.31 -8.02 13.89
N VAL A 285 1.16 -8.07 12.85
CA VAL A 285 1.72 -9.32 12.32
C VAL A 285 2.67 -9.95 13.32
N SER A 286 2.47 -11.23 13.62
CA SER A 286 3.38 -12.00 14.49
C SER A 286 4.71 -12.27 13.78
N ALA A 287 5.71 -11.43 14.03
CA ALA A 287 7.04 -11.61 13.47
C ALA A 287 7.66 -12.93 13.93
N LEU A 288 7.58 -13.24 15.25
CA LEU A 288 8.07 -14.50 15.82
C LEU A 288 7.34 -15.72 15.23
N GLY A 289 6.03 -15.63 15.03
CA GLY A 289 5.26 -16.68 14.35
C GLY A 289 5.76 -16.92 12.93
N SER A 290 6.06 -15.85 12.20
CA SER A 290 6.59 -15.91 10.83
C SER A 290 8.02 -16.52 10.80
N ILE A 291 8.88 -16.14 11.76
CA ILE A 291 10.24 -16.69 11.90
C ILE A 291 10.17 -18.19 12.22
N LEU A 292 9.32 -18.58 13.17
CA LEU A 292 9.15 -19.98 13.55
C LEU A 292 8.67 -20.85 12.37
N ASP A 293 7.65 -20.40 11.64
CA ASP A 293 7.13 -21.13 10.48
C ASP A 293 8.17 -21.24 9.36
N ALA A 294 8.90 -20.14 9.11
CA ALA A 294 10.01 -20.17 8.16
C ALA A 294 11.12 -21.13 8.62
N ALA A 295 11.51 -21.10 9.92
CA ALA A 295 12.56 -21.93 10.46
C ALA A 295 12.23 -23.43 10.39
N ILE A 296 10.96 -23.79 10.57
CA ILE A 296 10.49 -25.16 10.37
C ILE A 296 10.52 -25.53 8.88
N LYS A 297 10.04 -24.65 8.01
CA LYS A 297 10.01 -24.86 6.56
C LYS A 297 11.39 -25.11 5.96
N TYR A 298 12.41 -24.40 6.49
CA TYR A 298 13.80 -24.49 6.02
C TYR A 298 14.68 -25.40 6.90
N GLU A 299 14.05 -26.23 7.74
CA GLU A 299 14.74 -27.24 8.57
C GLU A 299 15.83 -26.67 9.48
N ILE A 300 15.69 -25.39 9.90
CA ILE A 300 16.54 -24.74 10.90
C ILE A 300 16.06 -25.12 12.30
N ILE A 301 14.74 -25.24 12.49
CA ILE A 301 14.10 -25.73 13.68
C ILE A 301 13.45 -27.07 13.35
N ASP A 302 13.85 -28.12 14.08
CA ASP A 302 13.23 -29.43 13.99
C ASP A 302 11.92 -29.46 14.77
N LYS A 303 10.86 -29.99 14.13
CA LYS A 303 9.57 -30.24 14.77
C LYS A 303 9.29 -31.74 14.81
N LYS A 304 9.25 -32.31 16.02
CA LYS A 304 8.91 -33.73 16.23
C LYS A 304 7.66 -33.83 17.10
N GLY A 305 6.50 -34.03 16.47
CA GLY A 305 5.21 -33.99 17.15
C GLY A 305 4.94 -32.58 17.72
N ALA A 306 4.78 -32.47 19.05
CA ALA A 306 4.58 -31.18 19.73
C ALA A 306 5.90 -30.52 20.16
N TRP A 307 7.03 -31.19 20.02
CA TRP A 307 8.35 -30.67 20.47
C TRP A 307 9.09 -29.98 19.33
N TYR A 308 9.79 -28.90 19.72
CA TYR A 308 10.61 -28.09 18.83
C TYR A 308 12.05 -28.08 19.36
N SER A 309 13.03 -28.18 18.46
CA SER A 309 14.46 -28.12 18.81
C SER A 309 15.24 -27.31 17.77
N PHE A 310 16.26 -26.62 18.25
CA PHE A 310 17.23 -25.88 17.44
C PHE A 310 18.62 -26.52 17.68
N GLY A 311 19.10 -27.27 16.68
CA GLY A 311 20.24 -28.14 16.85
C GLY A 311 19.98 -29.21 17.93
N GLU A 312 20.78 -29.25 19.00
CA GLU A 312 20.62 -30.16 20.13
C GLU A 312 19.73 -29.62 21.26
N GLU A 313 19.43 -28.31 21.24
CA GLU A 313 18.65 -27.63 22.28
C GLU A 313 17.15 -27.78 22.04
N LYS A 314 16.40 -28.24 23.04
CA LYS A 314 14.93 -28.26 23.04
C LYS A 314 14.42 -26.87 23.40
N ILE A 315 13.74 -26.20 22.47
CA ILE A 315 13.25 -24.83 22.62
C ILE A 315 11.79 -24.73 23.10
N GLY A 316 11.08 -25.85 23.19
CA GLY A 316 9.75 -25.86 23.80
C GLY A 316 8.84 -26.96 23.29
N GLN A 317 7.69 -27.13 23.98
CA GLN A 317 6.58 -27.96 23.59
C GLN A 317 5.36 -27.11 23.27
N GLY A 318 4.84 -27.19 22.04
CA GLY A 318 3.75 -26.37 21.54
C GLY A 318 4.23 -25.04 20.95
N ARG A 319 3.48 -24.55 19.97
CA ARG A 319 3.83 -23.36 19.17
C ARG A 319 3.93 -22.09 20.02
N GLU A 320 2.97 -21.87 20.92
CA GLU A 320 2.93 -20.65 21.73
C GLU A 320 4.08 -20.60 22.74
N ASN A 321 4.40 -21.73 23.39
CA ASN A 321 5.53 -21.79 24.31
C ASN A 321 6.87 -21.51 23.59
N VAL A 322 7.02 -21.95 22.33
CA VAL A 322 8.20 -21.65 21.52
C VAL A 322 8.28 -20.16 21.18
N LYS A 323 7.15 -19.52 20.87
CA LYS A 323 7.15 -18.07 20.65
C LYS A 323 7.60 -17.30 21.90
N VAL A 324 7.10 -17.67 23.09
CA VAL A 324 7.51 -17.06 24.36
C VAL A 324 9.02 -17.30 24.59
N PHE A 325 9.49 -18.51 24.37
CA PHE A 325 10.93 -18.83 24.50
C PHE A 325 11.81 -18.00 23.57
N LEU A 326 11.38 -17.78 22.31
CA LEU A 326 12.09 -16.94 21.35
C LEU A 326 12.00 -15.45 21.70
N GLU A 327 10.91 -15.00 22.31
CA GLU A 327 10.73 -13.63 22.79
C GLU A 327 11.68 -13.30 23.95
N GLU A 328 11.88 -14.27 24.87
CA GLU A 328 12.80 -14.15 25.99
C GLU A 328 14.29 -14.22 25.57
N ARG A 329 14.57 -14.72 24.33
CA ARG A 329 15.94 -14.89 23.82
C ARG A 329 16.14 -14.19 22.46
N PRO A 330 16.24 -12.86 22.46
CA PRO A 330 16.36 -12.08 21.23
C PRO A 330 17.63 -12.40 20.44
N GLU A 331 18.73 -12.79 21.10
CA GLU A 331 19.97 -13.18 20.42
C GLU A 331 19.80 -14.45 19.58
N LEU A 332 19.13 -15.47 20.13
CA LEU A 332 18.83 -16.72 19.43
C LEU A 332 17.87 -16.46 18.26
N THR A 333 16.87 -15.61 18.48
CA THR A 333 15.91 -15.21 17.44
C THR A 333 16.62 -14.52 16.28
N ALA A 334 17.53 -13.61 16.57
CA ALA A 334 18.35 -12.92 15.56
C ALA A 334 19.26 -13.89 14.80
N GLU A 335 19.84 -14.89 15.48
CA GLU A 335 20.65 -15.94 14.83
C GLU A 335 19.83 -16.77 13.86
N ILE A 336 18.63 -17.20 14.28
CA ILE A 336 17.70 -17.97 13.44
C ILE A 336 17.28 -17.12 12.22
N GLU A 337 16.90 -15.86 12.43
CA GLU A 337 16.51 -14.96 11.35
C GLU A 337 17.67 -14.73 10.37
N MET A 338 18.89 -14.55 10.86
CA MET A 338 20.06 -14.37 10.01
C MET A 338 20.33 -15.63 9.16
N LYS A 339 20.19 -16.83 9.72
CA LYS A 339 20.31 -18.10 8.98
C LYS A 339 19.22 -18.20 7.90
N LEU A 340 17.98 -17.86 8.25
CA LEU A 340 16.86 -17.83 7.33
C LEU A 340 17.12 -16.87 6.17
N ARG A 341 17.49 -15.62 6.45
CA ARG A 341 17.77 -14.62 5.41
C ARG A 341 18.88 -15.04 4.47
N LYS A 342 19.92 -15.71 4.98
CA LYS A 342 21.01 -16.26 4.14
C LYS A 342 20.51 -17.33 3.17
N ILE A 343 19.60 -18.20 3.58
CA ILE A 343 19.06 -19.28 2.76
C ILE A 343 18.02 -18.72 1.77
N MET A 344 17.12 -17.85 2.23
CA MET A 344 16.01 -17.35 1.46
C MET A 344 16.43 -16.31 0.41
N PHE A 345 17.45 -15.49 0.73
CA PHE A 345 17.89 -14.37 -0.10
C PHE A 345 19.40 -14.40 -0.39
N PRO A 346 19.93 -15.45 -1.04
CA PRO A 346 21.36 -15.56 -1.31
C PRO A 346 21.92 -14.42 -2.15
N HIS A 347 21.09 -13.80 -2.99
CA HIS A 347 21.46 -12.65 -3.82
C HIS A 347 21.68 -11.36 -3.03
N LEU A 348 21.03 -11.18 -1.86
CA LEU A 348 21.27 -10.04 -0.98
C LEU A 348 22.58 -10.17 -0.20
N ASN A 349 23.02 -11.40 0.08
CA ASN A 349 24.25 -11.66 0.81
C ASN A 349 25.50 -11.38 -0.02
N ALA A 350 25.43 -11.54 -1.34
CA ALA A 350 26.53 -11.25 -2.26
C ALA A 350 26.85 -9.74 -2.30
N ALA A 351 25.88 -8.88 -2.01
CA ALA A 351 26.06 -7.43 -1.97
C ALA A 351 26.71 -6.94 -0.67
N VAL A 352 26.52 -7.65 0.44
CA VAL A 352 27.05 -7.28 1.77
C VAL A 352 28.53 -7.65 1.92
N SER A 353 29.01 -8.68 1.22
CA SER A 353 30.41 -9.14 1.31
C SER A 353 31.39 -8.30 0.49
N GLY A 354 30.94 -7.28 -0.21
CA GLY A 354 31.74 -6.53 -1.20
C GLY A 354 31.89 -5.02 -1.02
N LYS A 355 31.25 -4.36 -0.03
CA LYS A 355 31.56 -2.93 0.28
C LYS A 355 30.91 -2.51 1.59
N ALA A 356 31.68 -1.81 2.42
CA ALA A 356 31.17 -0.94 3.47
C ALA A 356 30.09 0.01 2.92
N PRO A 357 29.07 0.41 3.73
CA PRO A 357 28.06 1.34 3.27
C PRO A 357 28.75 2.59 2.75
N ALA A 358 28.60 2.86 1.46
CA ALA A 358 29.04 4.12 0.89
C ALA A 358 28.27 5.23 1.61
N GLU A 359 29.00 6.19 2.17
CA GLU A 359 28.44 7.45 2.64
C GLU A 359 27.35 7.91 1.66
N LYS A 360 26.20 8.31 2.20
CA LYS A 360 25.15 8.96 1.42
C LYS A 360 25.81 10.00 0.51
N PRO A 361 25.58 10.00 -0.80
CA PRO A 361 26.05 11.12 -1.61
C PRO A 361 25.44 12.37 -0.99
N ALA A 362 26.30 13.30 -0.59
CA ALA A 362 25.89 14.62 -0.15
C ALA A 362 24.90 15.16 -1.19
N ALA A 363 23.79 15.73 -0.70
CA ALA A 363 22.83 16.39 -1.57
C ALA A 363 23.58 17.26 -2.58
N PRO A 364 23.22 17.25 -3.88
CA PRO A 364 23.89 18.10 -4.84
C PRO A 364 23.79 19.54 -4.36
N ASN A 365 24.93 20.21 -4.22
CA ASN A 365 24.98 21.61 -3.88
C ASN A 365 24.03 22.37 -4.83
N PRO A 366 23.21 23.28 -4.31
CA PRO A 366 22.38 24.14 -5.15
C PRO A 366 23.30 24.88 -6.16
N PRO A 367 22.85 25.07 -7.40
CA PRO A 367 23.67 25.76 -8.41
C PRO A 367 24.07 27.17 -7.90
N PRO A 368 25.30 27.63 -8.14
CA PRO A 368 25.84 28.88 -7.56
C PRO A 368 25.17 30.19 -8.02
N ALA A 369 24.08 30.11 -8.79
CA ALA A 369 23.37 31.29 -9.33
C ALA A 369 22.22 31.81 -8.45
N ALA A 370 21.94 31.22 -7.28
CA ALA A 370 20.88 31.69 -6.39
C ALA A 370 21.39 32.54 -5.20
N ALA A 371 22.69 32.80 -5.12
CA ALA A 371 23.30 33.55 -4.00
C ALA A 371 23.39 35.08 -4.21
N GLU A 372 23.01 35.62 -5.38
CA GLU A 372 23.14 37.05 -5.67
C GLU A 372 21.83 37.85 -5.75
N ALA A 373 20.70 37.28 -5.34
CA ALA A 373 19.40 38.00 -5.36
C ALA A 373 18.74 38.14 -4.00
N VAL A 374 19.50 38.19 -2.92
CA VAL A 374 18.98 38.67 -1.62
C VAL A 374 19.58 40.07 -1.35
N GLU A 375 19.22 41.01 -2.20
CA GLU A 375 19.41 42.43 -1.90
C GLU A 375 18.25 42.89 -1.00
N LYS A 376 18.64 43.41 0.14
CA LYS A 376 17.88 44.01 1.23
C LYS A 376 16.52 44.56 0.79
N ILE A 377 15.45 43.88 1.22
CA ILE A 377 14.14 44.53 1.33
C ILE A 377 14.05 45.05 2.77
N GLU A 378 14.34 46.32 2.93
CA GLU A 378 13.96 47.07 4.14
C GLU A 378 12.43 47.18 4.16
N PRO A 379 11.78 47.07 5.34
CA PRO A 379 10.35 47.25 5.44
C PRO A 379 10.00 48.72 5.33
N VAL A 380 9.48 49.13 4.20
CA VAL A 380 8.85 50.46 4.05
C VAL A 380 7.44 50.35 4.61
N TYR A 381 7.28 50.64 5.89
CA TYR A 381 6.03 51.11 6.45
C TYR A 381 6.17 52.64 6.67
N SER A 382 5.73 53.41 5.70
CA SER A 382 5.36 54.80 5.94
C SER A 382 3.88 54.83 6.31
N VAL A 383 3.64 55.11 7.56
CA VAL A 383 2.33 55.57 8.07
C VAL A 383 2.22 57.01 7.67
N ASP A 384 1.43 57.33 6.63
CA ASP A 384 0.80 58.65 6.48
C ASP A 384 -0.25 58.57 5.35
N GLU A 385 -1.41 59.14 5.69
CA GLU A 385 -2.54 59.55 4.84
C GLU A 385 -3.49 58.46 4.34
N ALA A 386 -4.49 58.13 5.21
CA ALA A 386 -5.80 57.67 4.78
C ALA A 386 -6.65 58.88 4.33
N PRO A 387 -7.30 58.86 3.16
CA PRO A 387 -8.31 59.84 2.81
C PRO A 387 -9.61 59.55 3.57
N GLU A 388 -10.24 60.63 4.09
CA GLU A 388 -11.55 60.64 4.74
C GLU A 388 -12.65 60.06 3.83
N PRO A 389 -13.60 59.25 4.37
CA PRO A 389 -14.74 58.79 3.62
C PRO A 389 -15.78 59.91 3.46
N ALA A 390 -16.13 60.18 2.21
CA ALA A 390 -17.28 61.00 1.84
C ALA A 390 -18.57 60.36 2.38
N GLY A 391 -19.39 61.16 3.02
CA GLY A 391 -20.64 60.76 3.62
C GLY A 391 -21.65 60.14 2.65
N GLY A 392 -22.23 59.05 3.06
CA GLY A 392 -23.37 58.38 2.46
C GLY A 392 -24.09 57.62 3.57
N GLU A 393 -25.26 58.12 3.93
CA GLU A 393 -26.16 57.53 4.94
C GLU A 393 -26.56 56.10 4.55
N LEU A 394 -26.39 55.16 5.45
CA LEU A 394 -27.00 53.85 5.40
C LEU A 394 -28.19 53.82 6.39
N PRO A 395 -29.34 53.28 6.00
CA PRO A 395 -30.49 53.22 6.86
C PRO A 395 -30.54 51.91 7.68
N TYR A 396 -30.99 52.11 8.90
CA TYR A 396 -31.66 51.19 9.82
C TYR A 396 -30.87 50.12 10.58
N ASP A 397 -30.71 50.48 11.85
CA ASP A 397 -30.57 49.62 13.03
C ASP A 397 -31.77 48.67 13.17
N GLU A 398 -31.51 47.37 13.33
CA GLU A 398 -32.33 46.53 14.19
C GLU A 398 -31.41 45.78 15.16
N PRO A 399 -31.73 45.78 16.49
CA PRO A 399 -30.88 45.14 17.49
C PRO A 399 -31.12 43.64 17.54
N VAL A 400 -30.04 42.86 17.35
CA VAL A 400 -30.03 41.43 17.64
C VAL A 400 -30.10 41.21 19.15
N THR A 401 -31.25 40.75 19.62
CA THR A 401 -31.48 40.37 21.01
C THR A 401 -30.77 39.06 21.34
N VAL A 402 -29.71 39.12 22.11
CA VAL A 402 -29.07 37.95 22.73
C VAL A 402 -29.93 37.53 23.92
N ILE A 403 -30.63 36.38 23.78
CA ILE A 403 -31.38 35.76 24.88
C ILE A 403 -30.39 35.00 25.76
N GLY A 404 -30.03 35.57 26.89
CA GLY A 404 -29.30 34.87 27.95
C GLY A 404 -30.24 33.93 28.72
N LEU A 405 -29.94 32.67 28.76
CA LEU A 405 -30.61 31.68 29.59
C LEU A 405 -30.20 31.88 31.05
N ARG A 406 -31.20 32.08 31.92
CA ARG A 406 -31.06 32.01 33.38
C ARG A 406 -31.18 30.57 33.86
N PRO A 407 -30.41 30.11 34.86
CA PRO A 407 -30.55 28.77 35.41
C PRO A 407 -31.73 28.69 36.36
N GLY A 408 -32.65 27.78 36.10
CA GLY A 408 -33.65 27.33 37.08
C GLY A 408 -35.11 27.40 36.69
N GLU A 409 -35.52 27.04 35.46
CA GLU A 409 -36.95 26.74 35.21
C GLU A 409 -37.09 25.40 34.46
N ALA A 410 -37.89 24.53 35.11
CA ALA A 410 -38.17 23.20 34.61
C ALA A 410 -39.16 23.24 33.43
N ALA A 411 -38.80 22.58 32.33
CA ALA A 411 -39.66 22.40 31.17
C ALA A 411 -40.86 21.49 31.47
N PRO A 412 -42.04 21.77 30.87
CA PRO A 412 -43.25 20.93 31.09
C PRO A 412 -43.09 19.58 30.38
N ARG A 413 -43.45 18.51 31.11
CA ARG A 413 -43.49 17.13 30.60
C ARG A 413 -44.64 16.99 29.59
N THR A 414 -44.32 16.71 28.33
CA THR A 414 -45.26 16.18 27.35
C THR A 414 -45.30 14.65 27.49
N GLY A 415 -46.49 14.11 27.78
CA GLY A 415 -46.71 12.68 27.94
C GLY A 415 -46.56 11.88 26.64
N PRO A 416 -46.41 10.55 26.74
CA PRO A 416 -46.13 9.69 25.59
C PRO A 416 -47.35 9.56 24.67
N GLY A 417 -47.16 9.92 23.41
CA GLY A 417 -48.12 9.70 22.34
C GLY A 417 -48.29 8.20 22.05
N ARG A 418 -49.56 7.81 21.92
CA ARG A 418 -50.01 6.45 21.59
C ARG A 418 -49.40 5.99 20.25
N PRO A 419 -48.94 4.72 20.14
CA PRO A 419 -48.49 4.18 18.85
C PRO A 419 -49.68 3.94 17.88
N PRO A 420 -49.46 4.05 16.56
CA PRO A 420 -50.53 3.79 15.58
C PRO A 420 -50.89 2.30 15.54
N LYS A 421 -52.18 2.03 15.32
CA LYS A 421 -52.79 0.69 15.20
C LYS A 421 -52.15 -0.07 14.02
N ALA A 422 -51.71 -1.30 14.30
CA ALA A 422 -51.27 -2.27 13.30
C ALA A 422 -52.46 -2.67 12.37
N ALA A 423 -52.16 -2.78 11.09
CA ALA A 423 -53.02 -3.37 10.08
C ALA A 423 -53.12 -4.89 10.26
N PRO A 424 -54.22 -5.55 9.86
CA PRO A 424 -54.45 -6.97 10.13
C PRO A 424 -53.53 -7.87 9.30
N ALA A 425 -52.96 -8.87 9.94
CA ALA A 425 -52.10 -9.89 9.35
C ALA A 425 -52.90 -10.75 8.34
N SER A 426 -52.35 -10.90 7.15
CA SER A 426 -52.77 -11.89 6.15
C SER A 426 -52.39 -13.31 6.60
N ALA A 427 -53.30 -14.27 6.43
CA ALA A 427 -53.15 -15.68 6.81
C ALA A 427 -51.95 -16.40 6.16
N PRO A 428 -51.37 -17.39 6.85
CA PRO A 428 -50.21 -18.13 6.32
C PRO A 428 -50.65 -19.10 5.20
N VAL A 429 -49.92 -19.04 4.09
CA VAL A 429 -50.01 -20.02 3.00
C VAL A 429 -49.29 -21.29 3.46
N SER A 430 -50.01 -22.42 3.47
CA SER A 430 -49.49 -23.75 3.81
C SER A 430 -48.39 -24.20 2.85
N ALA A 431 -47.26 -24.65 3.42
CA ALA A 431 -46.15 -25.28 2.69
C ALA A 431 -46.54 -26.69 2.19
N PRO A 432 -46.07 -27.12 1.02
CA PRO A 432 -46.28 -28.50 0.55
C PRO A 432 -45.40 -29.48 1.30
N ALA A 433 -45.94 -30.68 1.56
CA ALA A 433 -45.31 -31.79 2.26
C ALA A 433 -44.04 -32.31 1.54
N PRO A 434 -43.01 -32.77 2.28
CA PRO A 434 -41.80 -33.32 1.66
C PRO A 434 -42.06 -34.71 1.05
N ALA A 435 -41.51 -34.92 -0.19
CA ALA A 435 -41.57 -36.17 -0.91
C ALA A 435 -40.76 -37.27 -0.19
N ALA A 436 -41.30 -38.47 -0.15
CA ALA A 436 -40.75 -39.66 0.48
C ALA A 436 -39.40 -40.08 -0.17
N ARG A 437 -38.40 -40.40 0.65
CA ARG A 437 -37.12 -40.98 0.26
C ARG A 437 -37.32 -42.42 -0.16
N PRO A 438 -36.70 -42.88 -1.29
CA PRO A 438 -36.68 -44.32 -1.62
C PRO A 438 -35.74 -45.07 -0.67
N GLY A 439 -36.17 -46.23 -0.22
CA GLY A 439 -35.44 -47.13 0.67
C GLY A 439 -34.24 -47.85 -0.02
N PRO A 440 -33.32 -48.39 0.79
CA PRO A 440 -32.09 -49.02 0.25
C PRO A 440 -32.37 -50.34 -0.48
N GLY A 441 -31.88 -50.43 -1.72
CA GLY A 441 -31.96 -51.64 -2.53
C GLY A 441 -31.07 -52.76 -2.00
N ARG A 442 -31.59 -53.98 -1.99
CA ARG A 442 -30.88 -55.26 -1.65
C ARG A 442 -29.74 -55.55 -2.63
N PRO A 443 -28.64 -56.18 -2.18
CA PRO A 443 -27.54 -56.58 -3.05
C PRO A 443 -27.93 -57.82 -3.91
N ARG A 444 -27.63 -57.76 -5.22
CA ARG A 444 -27.72 -58.88 -6.11
C ARG A 444 -26.49 -59.79 -5.94
N LYS A 445 -26.74 -61.09 -5.75
CA LYS A 445 -25.74 -62.16 -5.87
C LYS A 445 -25.43 -62.40 -7.36
N ASN A 446 -24.17 -62.44 -7.70
CA ASN A 446 -23.68 -62.98 -8.98
C ASN A 446 -23.54 -64.51 -8.91
N PRO A 447 -23.78 -65.18 -10.00
CA PRO A 447 -23.28 -66.57 -10.18
C PRO A 447 -21.78 -66.57 -10.49
#